data_f4e60cfe2664bfa06ac7ae2ca32cfd8b
#
_entry.id   f4e60cfe2664bfa06ac7ae2ca32cfd8b
#
_cell.length_a   1.000
_cell.length_b   1.000
_cell.length_c   1.000
_cell.angle_alpha   90.00
_cell.angle_beta   90.00
_cell.angle_gamma   90.00
#
_symmetry.space_group_name_H-M   'P 1'
#
loop_
_entity.id
_entity.type
_entity.pdbx_description
1 polymer ?
#
loop_
_entity_poly.entity_id
_entity_poly.type
_entity_poly.pdbx_seq_one_letter_code
_entity_poly.pdbx_strand_id
1 'polypeptide(L)'
;MIVIEKLNSEFGEIKILKSRAEELFFYMQEGYFQSEADRNGISLAPYVHAIYGLLAQVDARDILLIGCGGGSLGTMLGKTASRITIVDKNAESFRIAREYFGLPRTIECHVADGGEFLLSSGHCYDAIILDAYDGDCIPEHMFTVDFFRLVRSHLDRTRGCLLANVHAWHDLDRAPDQYAAVASCAWNDVRLLDIRGVVGRNALVLAGNVRALRKPALLVPPLSHGEEITSELNRMAFRSWRNHFKLRNPGSGGRGLLL
;
A
#
# COMPACT_ATOMS: atom_id res chain seq x y z
N MET A 1 8.71 10.74 -22.44
CA MET A 1 9.50 10.39 -21.25
C MET A 1 10.95 10.15 -21.65
N ILE A 2 11.90 10.42 -20.76
CA ILE A 2 13.33 10.08 -20.91
C ILE A 2 13.74 9.20 -19.74
N VAL A 3 14.60 8.21 -20.01
CA VAL A 3 15.25 7.43 -18.96
C VAL A 3 16.37 8.29 -18.39
N ILE A 4 16.35 8.58 -17.10
CA ILE A 4 17.38 9.37 -16.41
C ILE A 4 18.32 8.49 -15.59
N GLU A 5 17.86 7.30 -15.18
CA GLU A 5 18.68 6.28 -14.55
C GLU A 5 18.19 4.89 -14.95
N LYS A 6 19.14 3.95 -15.09
CA LYS A 6 18.88 2.53 -15.28
C LYS A 6 19.90 1.73 -14.48
N LEU A 7 19.41 0.80 -13.67
CA LEU A 7 20.24 -0.10 -12.87
C LEU A 7 19.61 -1.49 -12.76
N ASN A 8 20.43 -2.47 -12.38
CA ASN A 8 19.95 -3.81 -12.03
C ASN A 8 20.10 -4.00 -10.53
N SER A 9 19.02 -4.36 -9.86
CA SER A 9 19.02 -4.81 -8.47
C SER A 9 18.88 -6.33 -8.40
N GLU A 10 18.99 -6.90 -7.22
CA GLU A 10 18.66 -8.32 -6.99
C GLU A 10 17.17 -8.63 -7.24
N PHE A 11 16.31 -7.59 -7.30
CA PHE A 11 14.89 -7.68 -7.59
C PHE A 11 14.52 -7.24 -9.02
N GLY A 12 15.51 -7.29 -9.94
CA GLY A 12 15.32 -7.01 -11.35
C GLY A 12 15.77 -5.62 -11.80
N GLU A 13 15.47 -5.32 -13.07
CA GLU A 13 15.83 -4.06 -13.72
C GLU A 13 14.97 -2.90 -13.19
N ILE A 14 15.63 -1.81 -12.80
CA ILE A 14 14.97 -0.57 -12.38
C ILE A 14 15.26 0.53 -13.39
N LYS A 15 14.24 1.30 -13.74
CA LYS A 15 14.35 2.51 -14.57
C LYS A 15 13.67 3.67 -13.86
N ILE A 16 14.37 4.79 -13.79
CA ILE A 16 13.79 6.07 -13.41
C ILE A 16 13.56 6.88 -14.67
N LEU A 17 12.32 7.29 -14.87
CA LEU A 17 11.91 8.06 -16.03
C LEU A 17 11.51 9.47 -15.59
N LYS A 18 11.72 10.44 -16.46
CA LYS A 18 11.23 11.82 -16.27
C LYS A 18 10.41 12.25 -17.46
N SER A 19 9.26 12.87 -17.20
CA SER A 19 8.50 13.60 -18.22
C SER A 19 9.21 14.90 -18.56
N ARG A 20 9.33 15.22 -19.87
CA ARG A 20 9.92 16.50 -20.29
C ARG A 20 8.98 17.69 -20.09
N ALA A 21 7.68 17.46 -20.21
CA ALA A 21 6.68 18.52 -20.21
C ALA A 21 6.24 18.95 -18.80
N GLU A 22 6.14 18.02 -17.85
CA GLU A 22 5.46 18.23 -16.58
C GLU A 22 6.33 18.01 -15.35
N GLU A 23 7.64 17.72 -15.54
CA GLU A 23 8.58 17.42 -14.45
C GLU A 23 8.08 16.30 -13.51
N LEU A 24 7.46 15.28 -14.11
CA LEU A 24 7.01 14.09 -13.40
C LEU A 24 8.11 13.05 -13.38
N PHE A 25 8.21 12.32 -12.28
CA PHE A 25 9.13 11.20 -12.09
C PHE A 25 8.34 9.90 -12.02
N PHE A 26 8.90 8.85 -12.62
CA PHE A 26 8.33 7.52 -12.64
C PHE A 26 9.40 6.52 -12.22
N TYR A 27 9.08 5.67 -11.26
CA TYR A 27 9.86 4.51 -10.90
C TYR A 27 9.23 3.27 -11.53
N MET A 28 9.99 2.59 -12.36
CA MET A 28 9.60 1.35 -13.01
C MET A 28 10.54 0.23 -12.59
N GLN A 29 10.01 -0.94 -12.25
CA GLN A 29 10.76 -2.15 -11.95
C GLN A 29 10.19 -3.31 -12.74
N GLU A 30 11.06 -4.08 -13.43
CA GLU A 30 10.66 -5.23 -14.28
C GLU A 30 9.53 -4.90 -15.27
N GLY A 31 9.50 -3.67 -15.78
CA GLY A 31 8.47 -3.21 -16.72
C GLY A 31 7.18 -2.68 -16.09
N TYR A 32 7.01 -2.79 -14.78
CA TYR A 32 5.84 -2.29 -14.05
C TYR A 32 6.12 -0.93 -13.41
N PHE A 33 5.16 -0.01 -13.50
CA PHE A 33 5.24 1.24 -12.75
C PHE A 33 4.97 0.98 -11.26
N GLN A 34 5.95 1.33 -10.44
CA GLN A 34 5.87 1.19 -8.98
C GLN A 34 5.48 2.52 -8.31
N SER A 35 5.87 3.65 -8.91
CA SER A 35 5.51 4.96 -8.39
C SER A 35 5.55 6.02 -9.48
N GLU A 36 4.65 6.98 -9.34
CA GLU A 36 4.56 8.17 -10.17
C GLU A 36 4.36 9.37 -9.25
N ALA A 37 5.16 10.42 -9.44
CA ALA A 37 5.05 11.61 -8.62
C ALA A 37 5.46 12.87 -9.37
N ASP A 38 5.00 14.02 -8.89
CA ASP A 38 5.50 15.32 -9.30
C ASP A 38 6.90 15.61 -8.69
N ARG A 39 7.50 16.72 -9.07
CA ARG A 39 8.83 17.15 -8.58
C ARG A 39 8.91 17.39 -7.06
N ASN A 40 7.79 17.50 -6.37
CA ASN A 40 7.69 17.63 -4.92
C ASN A 40 7.51 16.26 -4.23
N GLY A 41 7.53 15.16 -4.98
CA GLY A 41 7.31 13.81 -4.51
C GLY A 41 5.86 13.50 -4.16
N ILE A 42 4.91 14.34 -4.60
CA ILE A 42 3.47 14.10 -4.40
C ILE A 42 2.99 13.10 -5.45
N SER A 43 2.39 12.02 -5.01
CA SER A 43 1.93 10.93 -5.86
C SER A 43 0.91 11.39 -6.91
N LEU A 44 0.95 10.75 -8.09
CA LEU A 44 -0.11 10.86 -9.09
C LEU A 44 -1.12 9.70 -8.98
N ALA A 45 -0.84 8.69 -8.17
CA ALA A 45 -1.70 7.52 -8.01
C ALA A 45 -2.85 7.81 -7.02
N PRO A 46 -4.12 7.71 -7.44
CA PRO A 46 -5.28 8.04 -6.59
C PRO A 46 -5.34 7.22 -5.29
N TYR A 47 -4.92 5.94 -5.33
CA TYR A 47 -4.94 5.10 -4.13
C TYR A 47 -4.00 5.60 -3.03
N VAL A 48 -2.87 6.21 -3.38
CA VAL A 48 -1.93 6.80 -2.41
C VAL A 48 -2.59 7.96 -1.68
N HIS A 49 -3.34 8.81 -2.41
CA HIS A 49 -4.13 9.89 -1.81
C HIS A 49 -5.29 9.36 -0.97
N ALA A 50 -5.88 8.22 -1.39
CA ALA A 50 -6.90 7.56 -0.58
C ALA A 50 -6.32 7.07 0.75
N ILE A 51 -5.17 6.40 0.75
CA ILE A 51 -4.47 5.99 1.98
C ILE A 51 -4.17 7.23 2.85
N TYR A 52 -3.57 8.27 2.28
CA TYR A 52 -3.24 9.49 3.01
C TYR A 52 -4.48 10.14 3.67
N GLY A 53 -5.58 10.25 2.92
CA GLY A 53 -6.84 10.82 3.42
C GLY A 53 -7.52 9.95 4.49
N LEU A 54 -7.38 8.63 4.43
CA LEU A 54 -7.89 7.70 5.45
C LEU A 54 -7.06 7.77 6.74
N LEU A 55 -5.72 7.85 6.63
CA LEU A 55 -4.83 8.04 7.78
C LEU A 55 -5.10 9.35 8.53
N ALA A 56 -5.39 10.42 7.79
CA ALA A 56 -5.79 11.70 8.40
C ALA A 56 -7.10 11.60 9.20
N GLN A 57 -8.05 10.73 8.80
CA GLN A 57 -9.31 10.55 9.52
C GLN A 57 -9.14 9.81 10.85
N VAL A 58 -8.14 8.93 10.98
CA VAL A 58 -7.84 8.20 12.23
C VAL A 58 -6.80 8.88 13.10
N ASP A 59 -6.27 10.04 12.67
CA ASP A 59 -5.18 10.77 13.34
C ASP A 59 -3.99 9.86 13.70
N ALA A 60 -3.59 9.00 12.75
CA ALA A 60 -2.48 8.08 12.95
C ALA A 60 -1.16 8.84 13.13
N ARG A 61 -0.47 8.59 14.23
CA ARG A 61 0.78 9.27 14.61
C ARG A 61 2.01 8.42 14.49
N ASP A 62 1.83 7.11 14.54
CA ASP A 62 2.88 6.12 14.45
C ASP A 62 2.51 5.13 13.35
N ILE A 63 3.21 5.21 12.23
CA ILE A 63 2.81 4.57 10.99
C ILE A 63 3.95 3.68 10.48
N LEU A 64 3.64 2.40 10.23
CA LEU A 64 4.51 1.49 9.51
C LEU A 64 4.03 1.36 8.06
N LEU A 65 4.94 1.58 7.12
CA LEU A 65 4.73 1.33 5.70
C LEU A 65 5.59 0.13 5.27
N ILE A 66 4.97 -0.95 4.83
CA ILE A 66 5.63 -2.13 4.25
C ILE A 66 5.51 -2.03 2.74
N GLY A 67 6.66 -1.84 2.08
CA GLY A 67 6.81 -1.46 0.68
C GLY A 67 7.12 0.04 0.55
N CYS A 68 8.18 0.38 -0.15
CA CYS A 68 8.61 1.75 -0.39
C CYS A 68 8.25 2.23 -1.81
N GLY A 69 8.53 1.40 -2.81
CA GLY A 69 8.50 1.84 -4.20
C GLY A 69 9.35 3.09 -4.38
N GLY A 70 8.80 4.14 -5.00
CA GLY A 70 9.43 5.46 -5.07
C GLY A 70 9.25 6.31 -3.80
N GLY A 71 8.61 5.81 -2.76
CA GLY A 71 8.48 6.51 -1.48
C GLY A 71 7.51 7.68 -1.44
N SER A 72 6.64 7.84 -2.44
CA SER A 72 5.73 8.99 -2.54
C SER A 72 4.81 9.11 -1.33
N LEU A 73 4.23 8.00 -0.85
CA LEU A 73 3.41 8.01 0.37
C LEU A 73 4.24 8.46 1.58
N GLY A 74 5.46 7.91 1.75
CA GLY A 74 6.38 8.31 2.81
C GLY A 74 6.75 9.79 2.72
N THR A 75 6.98 10.32 1.52
CA THR A 75 7.25 11.74 1.27
C THR A 75 6.07 12.63 1.67
N MET A 76 4.85 12.23 1.34
CA MET A 76 3.63 12.96 1.72
C MET A 76 3.41 12.91 3.23
N LEU A 77 3.55 11.75 3.86
CA LEU A 77 3.41 11.57 5.31
C LEU A 77 4.52 12.27 6.10
N GLY A 78 5.74 12.33 5.56
CA GLY A 78 6.88 13.04 6.17
C GLY A 78 6.68 14.55 6.32
N LYS A 79 5.63 15.14 5.70
CA LYS A 79 5.20 16.53 5.88
C LYS A 79 4.23 16.70 7.06
N THR A 80 3.84 15.63 7.71
CA THR A 80 2.98 15.63 8.90
C THR A 80 3.83 15.52 10.18
N ALA A 81 3.18 15.62 11.34
CA ALA A 81 3.84 15.41 12.65
C ALA A 81 3.90 13.91 13.05
N SER A 82 3.63 13.00 12.12
CA SER A 82 3.62 11.56 12.40
C SER A 82 5.03 10.98 12.33
N ARG A 83 5.29 9.96 13.16
CA ARG A 83 6.47 9.10 13.04
C ARG A 83 6.22 8.05 11.97
N ILE A 84 7.12 7.97 11.00
CA ILE A 84 7.01 7.06 9.87
C ILE A 84 8.19 6.10 9.90
N THR A 85 7.90 4.82 9.87
CA THR A 85 8.87 3.74 9.62
C THR A 85 8.53 3.09 8.29
N ILE A 86 9.52 2.93 7.42
CA ILE A 86 9.35 2.26 6.12
C ILE A 86 10.23 1.02 6.08
N VAL A 87 9.64 -0.09 5.65
CA VAL A 87 10.35 -1.37 5.46
C VAL A 87 10.22 -1.78 4.01
N ASP A 88 11.34 -2.06 3.37
CA ASP A 88 11.39 -2.58 2.00
C ASP A 88 12.57 -3.56 1.85
N LYS A 89 12.37 -4.64 1.12
CA LYS A 89 13.43 -5.62 0.86
C LYS A 89 14.53 -5.07 -0.07
N ASN A 90 14.21 -4.06 -0.88
CA ASN A 90 15.12 -3.47 -1.86
C ASN A 90 15.74 -2.16 -1.34
N ALA A 91 17.02 -2.18 -1.00
CA ALA A 91 17.75 -1.00 -0.54
C ALA A 91 17.75 0.14 -1.58
N GLU A 92 17.71 -0.19 -2.88
CA GLU A 92 17.69 0.80 -3.96
C GLU A 92 16.41 1.64 -3.95
N SER A 93 15.28 1.07 -3.48
CA SER A 93 14.02 1.81 -3.33
C SER A 93 14.22 3.04 -2.43
N PHE A 94 14.95 2.92 -1.31
CA PHE A 94 15.21 4.05 -0.41
C PHE A 94 16.14 5.10 -1.01
N ARG A 95 17.17 4.67 -1.76
CA ARG A 95 18.06 5.59 -2.45
C ARG A 95 17.28 6.40 -3.49
N ILE A 96 16.52 5.70 -4.33
CA ILE A 96 15.68 6.28 -5.39
C ILE A 96 14.63 7.23 -4.79
N ALA A 97 13.94 6.80 -3.72
CA ALA A 97 12.93 7.61 -3.03
C ALA A 97 13.52 8.95 -2.53
N ARG A 98 14.74 8.91 -1.98
CA ARG A 98 15.43 10.11 -1.49
C ARG A 98 15.93 11.02 -2.61
N GLU A 99 16.41 10.43 -3.70
CA GLU A 99 17.06 11.16 -4.79
C GLU A 99 16.04 11.79 -5.75
N TYR A 100 14.98 11.07 -6.08
CA TYR A 100 14.03 11.47 -7.12
C TYR A 100 12.62 11.82 -6.61
N PHE A 101 12.22 11.29 -5.45
CA PHE A 101 10.85 11.43 -4.93
C PHE A 101 10.77 12.21 -3.62
N GLY A 102 11.89 12.82 -3.18
CA GLY A 102 11.89 13.74 -2.06
C GLY A 102 11.67 13.11 -0.68
N LEU A 103 11.90 11.80 -0.53
CA LEU A 103 11.76 11.12 0.76
C LEU A 103 12.70 11.75 1.81
N PRO A 104 12.16 12.30 2.93
CA PRO A 104 12.99 12.92 3.95
C PRO A 104 13.99 11.94 4.57
N ARG A 105 15.22 12.42 4.81
CA ARG A 105 16.26 11.62 5.47
C ARG A 105 15.95 11.29 6.93
N THR A 106 15.02 12.02 7.53
CA THR A 106 14.55 11.82 8.91
C THR A 106 13.60 10.63 9.06
N ILE A 107 13.06 10.10 7.95
CA ILE A 107 12.22 8.90 7.98
C ILE A 107 13.09 7.68 8.21
N GLU A 108 12.70 6.87 9.19
CA GLU A 108 13.32 5.61 9.53
C GLU A 108 13.05 4.58 8.44
N CYS A 109 14.12 4.00 7.86
CA CYS A 109 14.04 3.04 6.76
C CYS A 109 14.80 1.77 7.10
N HIS A 110 14.17 0.61 6.95
CA HIS A 110 14.76 -0.70 7.20
C HIS A 110 14.76 -1.55 5.94
N VAL A 111 15.93 -2.10 5.60
CA VAL A 111 16.06 -3.08 4.51
C VAL A 111 15.76 -4.46 5.09
N ALA A 112 14.53 -4.95 4.89
CA ALA A 112 14.08 -6.24 5.39
C ALA A 112 12.79 -6.69 4.68
N ASP A 113 12.47 -7.98 4.77
CA ASP A 113 11.12 -8.45 4.52
C ASP A 113 10.16 -7.93 5.59
N GLY A 114 8.95 -7.52 5.18
CA GLY A 114 7.96 -6.92 6.10
C GLY A 114 7.49 -7.88 7.21
N GLY A 115 7.37 -9.17 6.91
CA GLY A 115 7.01 -10.20 7.90
C GLY A 115 8.14 -10.44 8.89
N GLU A 116 9.39 -10.55 8.42
CA GLU A 116 10.57 -10.72 9.27
C GLU A 116 10.79 -9.49 10.17
N PHE A 117 10.59 -8.30 9.63
CA PHE A 117 10.64 -7.06 10.42
C PHE A 117 9.62 -7.08 11.56
N LEU A 118 8.37 -7.43 11.28
CA LEU A 118 7.33 -7.53 12.31
C LEU A 118 7.69 -8.59 13.36
N LEU A 119 8.19 -9.76 12.96
CA LEU A 119 8.59 -10.83 13.90
C LEU A 119 9.72 -10.39 14.85
N SER A 120 10.61 -9.52 14.39
CA SER A 120 11.73 -9.00 15.19
C SER A 120 11.40 -7.74 15.98
N SER A 121 10.29 -7.05 15.64
CA SER A 121 9.88 -5.79 16.25
C SER A 121 9.01 -6.04 17.48
N GLY A 122 9.26 -5.28 18.57
CA GLY A 122 8.33 -5.21 19.71
C GLY A 122 7.41 -3.99 19.67
N HIS A 123 7.42 -3.24 18.56
CA HIS A 123 6.72 -1.96 18.44
C HIS A 123 5.26 -2.12 17.99
N CYS A 124 4.36 -1.26 18.51
CA CYS A 124 2.97 -1.19 18.09
C CYS A 124 2.70 0.15 17.37
N TYR A 125 1.97 0.10 16.28
CA TYR A 125 1.66 1.21 15.40
C TYR A 125 0.19 1.60 15.48
N ASP A 126 -0.12 2.86 15.17
CA ASP A 126 -1.50 3.33 14.97
C ASP A 126 -2.05 2.86 13.61
N ALA A 127 -1.18 2.77 12.61
CA ALA A 127 -1.54 2.24 11.30
C ALA A 127 -0.39 1.42 10.70
N ILE A 128 -0.74 0.33 10.02
CA ILE A 128 0.17 -0.42 9.18
C ILE A 128 -0.37 -0.38 7.76
N ILE A 129 0.48 0.03 6.81
CA ILE A 129 0.16 0.05 5.40
C ILE A 129 0.90 -1.10 4.72
N LEU A 130 0.18 -1.92 3.94
CA LEU A 130 0.76 -2.95 3.09
C LEU A 130 0.68 -2.49 1.64
N ASP A 131 1.82 -2.14 1.07
CA ASP A 131 1.96 -1.70 -0.32
C ASP A 131 3.22 -2.35 -0.93
N ALA A 132 3.38 -3.65 -0.66
CA ALA A 132 4.52 -4.45 -1.10
C ALA A 132 4.10 -5.41 -2.21
N TYR A 133 4.85 -5.35 -3.31
CA TYR A 133 4.63 -6.18 -4.49
C TYR A 133 5.91 -6.90 -4.91
N ASP A 134 5.75 -8.08 -5.47
CA ASP A 134 6.78 -8.82 -6.18
C ASP A 134 6.32 -8.96 -7.64
N GLY A 135 6.83 -8.04 -8.49
CA GLY A 135 6.26 -7.83 -9.82
C GLY A 135 4.84 -7.23 -9.73
N ASP A 136 3.83 -8.00 -10.12
CA ASP A 136 2.41 -7.62 -10.10
C ASP A 136 1.60 -8.30 -8.98
N CYS A 137 2.26 -9.12 -8.16
CA CYS A 137 1.63 -9.92 -7.12
C CYS A 137 2.04 -9.50 -5.72
N ILE A 138 1.11 -9.62 -4.76
CA ILE A 138 1.44 -9.53 -3.34
C ILE A 138 2.21 -10.81 -2.97
N PRO A 139 3.33 -10.72 -2.20
CA PRO A 139 4.07 -11.89 -1.77
C PRO A 139 3.18 -12.93 -1.04
N GLU A 140 3.27 -14.20 -1.41
CA GLU A 140 2.37 -15.25 -0.89
C GLU A 140 2.34 -15.32 0.65
N HIS A 141 3.49 -15.14 1.29
CA HIS A 141 3.58 -15.17 2.76
C HIS A 141 2.84 -14.01 3.43
N MET A 142 2.63 -12.89 2.72
CA MET A 142 1.82 -11.75 3.17
C MET A 142 0.32 -11.93 2.88
N PHE A 143 -0.07 -13.05 2.26
CA PHE A 143 -1.46 -13.40 1.98
C PHE A 143 -1.95 -14.59 2.84
N THR A 144 -1.56 -14.63 4.11
CA THR A 144 -1.91 -15.72 5.03
C THR A 144 -2.63 -15.20 6.28
N VAL A 145 -3.44 -16.05 6.90
CA VAL A 145 -4.11 -15.71 8.17
C VAL A 145 -3.08 -15.42 9.27
N ASP A 146 -1.97 -16.15 9.30
CA ASP A 146 -0.95 -15.96 10.33
C ASP A 146 -0.19 -14.65 10.14
N PHE A 147 0.07 -14.23 8.90
CA PHE A 147 0.61 -12.89 8.63
C PHE A 147 -0.36 -11.80 9.11
N PHE A 148 -1.64 -11.91 8.85
CA PHE A 148 -2.61 -10.93 9.34
C PHE A 148 -2.76 -10.92 10.87
N ARG A 149 -2.62 -12.06 11.53
CA ARG A 149 -2.54 -12.13 12.99
C ARG A 149 -1.29 -11.43 13.53
N LEU A 150 -0.16 -11.62 12.86
CA LEU A 150 1.09 -10.94 13.16
C LEU A 150 0.92 -9.41 13.01
N VAL A 151 0.40 -8.93 11.86
CA VAL A 151 0.09 -7.51 11.65
C VAL A 151 -0.82 -6.97 12.76
N ARG A 152 -1.88 -7.70 13.09
CA ARG A 152 -2.80 -7.30 14.16
C ARG A 152 -2.12 -7.18 15.52
N SER A 153 -1.14 -8.04 15.83
CA SER A 153 -0.42 -7.99 17.12
C SER A 153 0.49 -6.76 17.26
N HIS A 154 0.82 -6.10 16.12
CA HIS A 154 1.61 -4.87 16.06
C HIS A 154 0.77 -3.60 15.84
N LEU A 155 -0.54 -3.70 15.93
CA LEU A 155 -1.46 -2.56 15.88
C LEU A 155 -1.94 -2.20 17.29
N ASP A 156 -2.14 -0.90 17.54
CA ASP A 156 -2.85 -0.44 18.75
C ASP A 156 -4.20 -1.14 18.86
N ARG A 157 -4.51 -1.68 20.03
CA ARG A 157 -5.68 -2.55 20.25
C ARG A 157 -7.02 -1.84 20.06
N THR A 158 -7.05 -0.53 20.23
CA THR A 158 -8.28 0.26 20.25
C THR A 158 -8.46 1.11 18.99
N ARG A 159 -7.39 1.71 18.49
CA ARG A 159 -7.40 2.65 17.36
C ARG A 159 -6.65 2.14 16.15
N GLY A 160 -5.90 1.04 16.29
CA GLY A 160 -5.06 0.52 15.22
C GLY A 160 -5.84 0.09 13.99
N CYS A 161 -5.31 0.41 12.81
CA CYS A 161 -5.89 0.01 11.54
C CYS A 161 -4.84 -0.47 10.54
N LEU A 162 -5.25 -1.42 9.71
CA LEU A 162 -4.54 -1.90 8.54
C LEU A 162 -5.15 -1.26 7.29
N LEU A 163 -4.31 -0.79 6.37
CA LEU A 163 -4.67 -0.41 5.01
C LEU A 163 -3.77 -1.19 4.04
N ALA A 164 -4.36 -2.05 3.21
CA ALA A 164 -3.60 -2.85 2.25
C ALA A 164 -4.01 -2.48 0.82
N ASN A 165 -3.02 -2.16 -0.01
CA ASN A 165 -3.22 -1.95 -1.44
C ASN A 165 -3.30 -3.30 -2.14
N VAL A 166 -4.37 -3.52 -2.91
CA VAL A 166 -4.59 -4.73 -3.70
C VAL A 166 -4.95 -4.34 -5.13
N HIS A 167 -4.06 -4.66 -6.06
CA HIS A 167 -4.31 -4.43 -7.48
C HIS A 167 -5.41 -5.34 -8.00
N ALA A 168 -6.25 -4.83 -8.89
CA ALA A 168 -7.32 -5.55 -9.56
C ALA A 168 -7.34 -5.21 -11.06
N TRP A 169 -7.20 -6.21 -11.91
CA TRP A 169 -7.13 -6.05 -13.35
C TRP A 169 -8.46 -5.62 -14.00
N HIS A 170 -9.58 -6.11 -13.47
CA HIS A 170 -10.93 -5.82 -13.97
C HIS A 170 -11.99 -6.12 -12.91
N ASP A 171 -13.26 -5.84 -13.19
CA ASP A 171 -14.34 -5.98 -12.19
C ASP A 171 -14.65 -7.42 -11.77
N LEU A 172 -14.22 -8.41 -12.54
CA LEU A 172 -14.35 -9.83 -12.21
C LEU A 172 -13.14 -10.36 -11.44
N ASP A 173 -12.08 -9.56 -11.29
CA ASP A 173 -10.93 -9.92 -10.49
C ASP A 173 -11.32 -10.03 -9.02
N ARG A 174 -10.97 -11.16 -8.41
CA ARG A 174 -11.33 -11.51 -7.04
C ARG A 174 -10.24 -11.20 -6.02
N ALA A 175 -9.07 -10.76 -6.44
CA ALA A 175 -7.95 -10.51 -5.54
C ALA A 175 -8.32 -9.63 -4.34
N PRO A 176 -9.01 -8.49 -4.49
CA PRO A 176 -9.42 -7.68 -3.35
C PRO A 176 -10.39 -8.40 -2.39
N ASP A 177 -11.35 -9.16 -2.95
CA ASP A 177 -12.32 -9.90 -2.15
C ASP A 177 -11.66 -11.08 -1.40
N GLN A 178 -10.70 -11.76 -2.03
CA GLN A 178 -9.92 -12.84 -1.42
C GLN A 178 -9.05 -12.30 -0.28
N TYR A 179 -8.35 -11.18 -0.52
CA TYR A 179 -7.51 -10.54 0.49
C TYR A 179 -8.34 -10.09 1.70
N ALA A 180 -9.51 -9.49 1.47
CA ALA A 180 -10.45 -9.12 2.52
C ALA A 180 -10.99 -10.34 3.28
N ALA A 181 -11.25 -11.47 2.58
CA ALA A 181 -11.71 -12.70 3.21
C ALA A 181 -10.66 -13.29 4.16
N VAL A 182 -9.37 -13.30 3.76
CA VAL A 182 -8.28 -13.77 4.64
C VAL A 182 -8.09 -12.80 5.82
N ALA A 183 -8.12 -11.48 5.57
CA ALA A 183 -8.04 -10.48 6.63
C ALA A 183 -9.17 -10.64 7.66
N SER A 184 -10.38 -11.03 7.24
CA SER A 184 -11.52 -11.25 8.13
C SER A 184 -11.35 -12.41 9.10
N CYS A 185 -10.35 -13.29 8.89
CA CYS A 185 -9.99 -14.31 9.87
C CYS A 185 -9.19 -13.73 11.06
N ALA A 186 -8.65 -12.52 10.92
CA ALA A 186 -7.94 -11.83 11.99
C ALA A 186 -8.76 -10.66 12.60
N TRP A 187 -9.66 -10.03 11.84
CA TRP A 187 -10.47 -8.89 12.29
C TRP A 187 -11.96 -9.09 12.04
N ASN A 188 -12.80 -8.57 12.94
CA ASN A 188 -14.25 -8.52 12.76
C ASN A 188 -14.69 -7.41 11.81
N ASP A 189 -13.98 -6.29 11.80
CA ASP A 189 -14.28 -5.14 10.95
C ASP A 189 -13.27 -5.10 9.79
N VAL A 190 -13.75 -5.53 8.62
CA VAL A 190 -13.02 -5.48 7.34
C VAL A 190 -13.89 -4.76 6.32
N ARG A 191 -13.32 -3.81 5.58
CA ARG A 191 -14.00 -3.04 4.55
C ARG A 191 -13.15 -3.02 3.27
N LEU A 192 -13.80 -2.87 2.15
CA LEU A 192 -13.16 -2.58 0.86
C LEU A 192 -13.53 -1.18 0.42
N LEU A 193 -12.52 -0.38 0.05
CA LEU A 193 -12.69 0.86 -0.71
C LEU A 193 -12.20 0.58 -2.13
N ASP A 194 -13.09 0.69 -3.12
CA ASP A 194 -12.83 0.24 -4.48
C ASP A 194 -13.51 1.17 -5.49
N ILE A 195 -13.01 1.20 -6.73
CA ILE A 195 -13.59 1.91 -7.86
C ILE A 195 -13.91 0.91 -8.96
N ARG A 196 -15.20 0.71 -9.28
CA ARG A 196 -15.62 -0.19 -10.35
C ARG A 196 -15.59 0.48 -11.71
N GLY A 197 -15.47 -0.34 -12.76
CA GLY A 197 -15.43 0.13 -14.14
C GLY A 197 -14.08 0.73 -14.56
N VAL A 198 -13.04 0.47 -13.78
CA VAL A 198 -11.65 0.87 -14.10
C VAL A 198 -10.80 -0.38 -14.22
N VAL A 199 -10.06 -0.49 -15.32
CA VAL A 199 -9.11 -1.56 -15.58
C VAL A 199 -7.76 -1.20 -14.94
N GLY A 200 -7.09 -2.17 -14.33
CA GLY A 200 -5.79 -1.94 -13.71
C GLY A 200 -5.86 -0.96 -12.54
N ARG A 201 -6.80 -1.19 -11.62
CA ARG A 201 -7.03 -0.31 -10.46
C ARG A 201 -6.49 -0.87 -9.17
N ASN A 202 -6.33 0.00 -8.20
CA ASN A 202 -5.94 -0.33 -6.83
C ASN A 202 -7.17 -0.23 -5.92
N ALA A 203 -7.54 -1.36 -5.29
CA ALA A 203 -8.53 -1.42 -4.22
C ALA A 203 -7.83 -1.43 -2.86
N LEU A 204 -8.43 -0.80 -1.85
CA LEU A 204 -7.90 -0.82 -0.49
C LEU A 204 -8.71 -1.77 0.39
N VAL A 205 -8.04 -2.76 0.96
CA VAL A 205 -8.55 -3.59 2.02
C VAL A 205 -8.21 -2.94 3.36
N LEU A 206 -9.22 -2.68 4.16
CA LEU A 206 -9.13 -1.97 5.42
C LEU A 206 -9.58 -2.89 6.54
N ALA A 207 -8.82 -2.98 7.64
CA ALA A 207 -9.19 -3.81 8.79
C ALA A 207 -8.85 -3.13 10.12
N GLY A 208 -9.52 -3.50 11.20
CA GLY A 208 -9.35 -2.92 12.53
C GLY A 208 -10.32 -1.76 12.79
N ASN A 209 -9.85 -0.64 13.32
CA ASN A 209 -10.69 0.51 13.63
C ASN A 209 -11.07 1.31 12.37
N VAL A 210 -11.85 0.71 11.48
CA VAL A 210 -12.17 1.27 10.15
C VAL A 210 -13.65 1.56 9.93
N ARG A 211 -14.51 1.25 10.91
CA ARG A 211 -15.97 1.36 10.76
C ARG A 211 -16.44 2.79 10.49
N ALA A 212 -15.84 3.77 11.16
CA ALA A 212 -16.20 5.19 11.06
C ALA A 212 -15.59 5.90 9.85
N LEU A 213 -14.68 5.25 9.11
CA LEU A 213 -14.01 5.85 7.95
C LEU A 213 -15.01 6.21 6.86
N ARG A 214 -14.82 7.40 6.30
CA ARG A 214 -15.58 7.96 5.18
C ARG A 214 -14.72 7.98 3.92
N LYS A 215 -15.32 8.25 2.77
CA LYS A 215 -14.58 8.43 1.51
C LYS A 215 -13.44 9.43 1.72
N PRO A 216 -12.23 9.10 1.26
CA PRO A 216 -11.11 10.03 1.34
C PRO A 216 -11.31 11.20 0.38
N ALA A 217 -10.75 12.34 0.72
CA ALA A 217 -10.64 13.51 -0.13
C ALA A 217 -9.18 13.75 -0.51
N LEU A 218 -8.94 14.47 -1.60
CA LEU A 218 -7.62 14.94 -1.98
C LEU A 218 -7.17 16.04 -1.01
N LEU A 219 -6.25 15.72 -0.09
CA LEU A 219 -5.75 16.66 0.92
C LEU A 219 -4.47 17.38 0.51
N VAL A 220 -3.64 16.71 -0.30
CA VAL A 220 -2.36 17.25 -0.80
C VAL A 220 -2.35 17.07 -2.31
N PRO A 221 -2.82 18.06 -3.09
CA PRO A 221 -2.84 17.93 -4.54
C PRO A 221 -1.41 17.97 -5.12
N PRO A 222 -1.11 17.16 -6.15
CA PRO A 222 0.10 17.34 -6.95
C PRO A 222 0.01 18.60 -7.80
N LEU A 223 1.14 18.98 -8.41
CA LEU A 223 1.22 20.18 -9.26
C LEU A 223 0.34 20.10 -10.53
N SER A 224 0.11 18.87 -11.01
CA SER A 224 -0.79 18.57 -12.14
C SER A 224 -1.66 17.35 -11.78
N HIS A 225 -2.70 17.07 -12.57
CA HIS A 225 -3.58 15.90 -12.40
C HIS A 225 -4.46 15.88 -11.12
N GLY A 226 -4.55 17.00 -10.41
CA GLY A 226 -5.37 17.07 -9.18
C GLY A 226 -6.86 16.86 -9.42
N GLU A 227 -7.38 17.29 -10.57
CA GLU A 227 -8.80 17.11 -10.96
C GLU A 227 -9.11 15.64 -11.26
N GLU A 228 -8.24 14.96 -12.00
CA GLU A 228 -8.35 13.54 -12.32
C GLU A 228 -8.33 12.68 -11.04
N ILE A 229 -7.37 12.95 -10.14
CA ILE A 229 -7.29 12.26 -8.84
C ILE A 229 -8.55 12.52 -8.02
N THR A 230 -9.01 13.77 -7.95
CA THR A 230 -10.24 14.11 -7.24
C THR A 230 -11.45 13.36 -7.83
N SER A 231 -11.54 13.29 -9.15
CA SER A 231 -12.60 12.56 -9.84
C SER A 231 -12.57 11.08 -9.49
N GLU A 232 -11.40 10.44 -9.47
CA GLU A 232 -11.27 9.05 -9.09
C GLU A 232 -11.60 8.79 -7.62
N LEU A 233 -11.10 9.61 -6.69
CA LEU A 233 -11.45 9.53 -5.27
C LEU A 233 -12.97 9.64 -5.04
N ASN A 234 -13.64 10.54 -5.76
CA ASN A 234 -15.09 10.70 -5.69
C ASN A 234 -15.87 9.47 -6.20
N ARG A 235 -15.28 8.70 -7.15
CA ARG A 235 -15.86 7.47 -7.68
C ARG A 235 -15.61 6.28 -6.76
N MET A 236 -14.57 6.30 -5.92
CA MET A 236 -14.32 5.25 -4.94
C MET A 236 -15.52 5.10 -4.00
N ALA A 237 -15.83 3.87 -3.65
CA ALA A 237 -16.93 3.57 -2.73
C ALA A 237 -16.54 2.43 -1.79
N PHE A 238 -16.99 2.53 -0.54
CA PHE A 238 -16.95 1.38 0.35
C PHE A 238 -17.95 0.34 -0.12
N ARG A 239 -17.49 -0.89 -0.22
CA ARG A 239 -18.32 -2.04 -0.58
C ARG A 239 -18.08 -3.21 0.37
N SER A 240 -19.07 -4.09 0.46
CA SER A 240 -18.89 -5.41 1.04
C SER A 240 -18.05 -6.28 0.11
N TRP A 241 -17.33 -7.21 0.68
CA TRP A 241 -16.62 -8.24 -0.06
C TRP A 241 -17.44 -9.54 -0.07
N ARG A 242 -17.22 -10.37 -1.09
CA ARG A 242 -17.92 -11.64 -1.24
C ARG A 242 -17.05 -12.75 -0.69
N ASN A 243 -17.53 -13.42 0.34
CA ASN A 243 -16.88 -14.62 0.84
C ASN A 243 -17.25 -15.81 -0.07
N HIS A 244 -16.38 -16.11 -1.05
CA HIS A 244 -16.52 -17.29 -1.90
C HIS A 244 -15.80 -18.52 -1.32
N PHE A 245 -15.07 -18.35 -0.22
CA PHE A 245 -14.41 -19.45 0.47
C PHE A 245 -15.36 -20.06 1.49
N LYS A 246 -15.83 -21.29 1.23
CA LYS A 246 -16.14 -22.21 2.32
C LYS A 246 -14.80 -22.59 2.94
N LEU A 247 -14.37 -21.90 3.99
CA LEU A 247 -13.28 -22.35 4.84
C LEU A 247 -13.64 -23.78 5.28
N ARG A 248 -12.95 -24.79 4.76
CA ARG A 248 -13.02 -26.14 5.30
C ARG A 248 -12.51 -26.05 6.74
N ASN A 249 -13.34 -26.40 7.70
CA ASN A 249 -12.91 -26.54 9.09
C ASN A 249 -11.62 -27.40 9.14
N PRO A 250 -10.58 -26.98 9.88
CA PRO A 250 -9.32 -27.73 9.99
C PRO A 250 -9.44 -29.06 10.78
N GLY A 251 -10.64 -29.64 10.90
CA GLY A 251 -10.93 -30.86 11.65
C GLY A 251 -11.11 -32.13 10.80
N SER A 252 -11.03 -32.09 9.46
CA SER A 252 -11.05 -33.29 8.64
C SER A 252 -9.75 -33.38 7.83
N GLY A 253 -8.88 -34.29 8.23
CA GLY A 253 -7.56 -34.49 7.69
C GLY A 253 -7.51 -34.56 6.15
N GLY A 254 -6.61 -33.78 5.56
CA GLY A 254 -6.37 -33.77 4.13
C GLY A 254 -5.51 -32.56 3.74
N ARG A 255 -4.36 -32.86 3.24
CA ARG A 255 -3.25 -32.04 2.76
C ARG A 255 -3.67 -30.71 2.13
N GLY A 256 -2.83 -29.69 2.36
CA GLY A 256 -2.97 -28.30 1.99
C GLY A 256 -3.54 -28.04 0.60
N LEU A 257 -4.36 -27.00 0.53
CA LEU A 257 -4.70 -26.35 -0.72
C LEU A 257 -3.51 -25.51 -1.18
N LEU A 258 -2.87 -25.97 -2.25
CA LEU A 258 -2.21 -25.10 -3.21
C LEU A 258 -3.33 -24.49 -4.08
N LEU A 259 -3.34 -23.18 -4.20
CA LEU A 259 -4.08 -22.46 -5.23
C LEU A 259 -3.34 -22.58 -6.56
#